data_fa9557712f539499c943c194174ab6e7
#
_entry.id   fa9557712f539499c943c194174ab6e7
#
_cell.length_a   1.000
_cell.length_b   1.000
_cell.length_c   1.000
_cell.angle_alpha   90.00
_cell.angle_beta   90.00
_cell.angle_gamma   90.00
#
_symmetry.space_group_name_H-M   'P 1'
#
loop_
_entity.id
_entity.type
_entity.pdbx_description
1 polymer ?
#
loop_
_entity_poly.entity_id
_entity_poly.type
_entity_poly.pdbx_seq_one_letter_code
_entity_poly.pdbx_strand_id
1 'polypeptide(L)'
;MSKSRLTVFSFIRRFLLRLMVVLAVFWGGGIALFSVAPVPFSAVMVERQVSAWLHGNFRYVAHSDWVNMDQISPWMGLAVIAAEDQKFPDHWGFDVASIEQALAHNERNENRIRGASTISQQTAKNLFLWDGRSWVRKGLEAGLTLGIETVWSKKRILTVYLNIAEFGDGVFGVEAAAQRYFHKPASKLTRSEAALLAAVLPNPLRFKVSAPSGYVRSRQAWILRQMYQLGGESFMQQHQLD
;
A
#
# COMPACT_ATOMS: atom_id res chain seq x y z
N MET A 1 -46.82 2.12 -19.04
CA MET A 1 -45.89 2.37 -17.88
C MET A 1 -46.36 3.64 -17.19
N SER A 2 -46.64 3.57 -15.88
CA SER A 2 -47.21 4.70 -15.11
C SER A 2 -46.21 5.86 -15.01
N LYS A 3 -46.70 7.11 -15.17
CA LYS A 3 -45.89 8.36 -15.01
C LYS A 3 -45.08 8.39 -13.72
N SER A 4 -45.55 7.76 -12.62
CA SER A 4 -44.84 7.66 -11.34
C SER A 4 -43.54 6.86 -11.42
N ARG A 5 -43.47 5.78 -12.19
CA ARG A 5 -42.24 4.97 -12.36
C ARG A 5 -41.15 5.74 -13.12
N LEU A 6 -41.51 6.54 -14.10
CA LEU A 6 -40.56 7.40 -14.83
C LEU A 6 -39.96 8.48 -13.94
N THR A 7 -40.77 9.06 -13.04
CA THR A 7 -40.29 10.08 -12.08
C THR A 7 -39.33 9.50 -11.06
N VAL A 8 -39.63 8.34 -10.48
CA VAL A 8 -38.75 7.62 -9.55
C VAL A 8 -37.43 7.25 -10.22
N PHE A 9 -37.49 6.70 -11.44
CA PHE A 9 -36.28 6.34 -12.18
C PHE A 9 -35.40 7.56 -12.50
N SER A 10 -35.99 8.69 -12.86
CA SER A 10 -35.25 9.93 -13.11
C SER A 10 -34.63 10.51 -11.84
N PHE A 11 -35.30 10.39 -10.69
CA PHE A 11 -34.79 10.80 -9.40
C PHE A 11 -33.58 9.94 -9.00
N ILE A 12 -33.70 8.62 -9.05
CA ILE A 12 -32.60 7.68 -8.75
C ILE A 12 -31.40 7.96 -9.65
N ARG A 13 -31.61 8.11 -10.95
CA ARG A 13 -30.52 8.43 -11.89
C ARG A 13 -29.81 9.73 -11.53
N ARG A 14 -30.55 10.80 -11.21
CA ARG A 14 -29.97 12.09 -10.79
C ARG A 14 -29.22 11.96 -9.47
N PHE A 15 -29.74 11.21 -8.51
CA PHE A 15 -29.08 10.94 -7.26
C PHE A 15 -27.76 10.20 -7.46
N LEU A 16 -27.77 9.11 -8.25
CA LEU A 16 -26.55 8.34 -8.56
C LEU A 16 -25.51 9.19 -9.31
N LEU A 17 -25.93 10.02 -10.26
CA LEU A 17 -25.01 10.93 -10.95
C LEU A 17 -24.39 11.94 -10.00
N ARG A 18 -25.17 12.55 -9.11
CA ARG A 18 -24.65 13.47 -8.10
C ARG A 18 -23.67 12.77 -7.15
N LEU A 19 -24.02 11.58 -6.69
CA LEU A 19 -23.15 10.78 -5.84
C LEU A 19 -21.81 10.46 -6.54
N MET A 20 -21.86 10.02 -7.81
CA MET A 20 -20.65 9.78 -8.60
C MET A 20 -19.78 11.05 -8.73
N VAL A 21 -20.38 12.21 -8.99
CA VAL A 21 -19.66 13.48 -9.08
C VAL A 21 -19.00 13.81 -7.72
N VAL A 22 -19.71 13.68 -6.61
CA VAL A 22 -19.18 13.93 -5.27
C VAL A 22 -18.00 13.00 -4.97
N LEU A 23 -18.12 11.71 -5.28
CA LEU A 23 -17.03 10.75 -5.07
C LEU A 23 -15.85 11.05 -5.99
N ALA A 24 -16.07 11.41 -7.24
CA ALA A 24 -15.02 11.78 -8.18
C ALA A 24 -14.26 13.04 -7.71
N VAL A 25 -14.98 14.06 -7.23
CA VAL A 25 -14.37 15.27 -6.67
C VAL A 25 -13.61 14.96 -5.38
N PHE A 26 -14.16 14.14 -4.51
CA PHE A 26 -13.52 13.75 -3.25
C PHE A 26 -12.21 12.98 -3.51
N TRP A 27 -12.24 11.93 -4.30
CA TRP A 27 -11.05 11.14 -4.61
C TRP A 27 -10.06 11.89 -5.53
N GLY A 28 -10.56 12.59 -6.56
CA GLY A 28 -9.73 13.43 -7.43
C GLY A 28 -9.03 14.54 -6.65
N GLY A 29 -9.74 15.20 -5.73
CA GLY A 29 -9.18 16.19 -4.82
C GLY A 29 -8.14 15.59 -3.88
N GLY A 30 -8.40 14.42 -3.32
CA GLY A 30 -7.44 13.68 -2.49
C GLY A 30 -6.17 13.29 -3.27
N ILE A 31 -6.33 12.76 -4.49
CA ILE A 31 -5.19 12.44 -5.37
C ILE A 31 -4.38 13.70 -5.68
N ALA A 32 -5.02 14.80 -6.05
CA ALA A 32 -4.34 16.06 -6.35
C ALA A 32 -3.63 16.64 -5.10
N LEU A 33 -4.28 16.64 -3.95
CA LEU A 33 -3.71 17.13 -2.70
C LEU A 33 -2.50 16.29 -2.29
N PHE A 34 -2.65 14.97 -2.23
CA PHE A 34 -1.60 14.06 -1.80
C PHE A 34 -0.53 13.78 -2.86
N SER A 35 -0.60 14.42 -4.02
CA SER A 35 0.52 14.43 -4.97
C SER A 35 1.73 15.19 -4.42
N VAL A 36 1.50 16.18 -3.54
CA VAL A 36 2.55 17.06 -2.98
C VAL A 36 2.51 17.12 -1.45
N ALA A 37 1.33 17.05 -0.82
CA ALA A 37 1.19 17.19 0.62
C ALA A 37 1.50 15.86 1.36
N PRO A 38 2.04 15.91 2.59
CA PRO A 38 2.11 14.77 3.47
C PRO A 38 0.73 14.14 3.71
N VAL A 39 0.69 12.82 3.84
CA VAL A 39 -0.53 12.08 4.19
C VAL A 39 -0.60 11.94 5.71
N PRO A 40 -1.52 12.63 6.40
CA PRO A 40 -1.58 12.61 7.87
C PRO A 40 -2.13 11.28 8.41
N PHE A 41 -3.01 10.63 7.65
CA PHE A 41 -3.57 9.32 7.97
C PHE A 41 -4.16 8.69 6.70
N SER A 42 -4.17 7.37 6.66
CA SER A 42 -4.78 6.58 5.58
C SER A 42 -6.14 6.01 6.01
N ALA A 43 -6.94 5.54 5.05
CA ALA A 43 -8.21 4.90 5.34
C ALA A 43 -8.04 3.66 6.26
N VAL A 44 -6.97 2.88 6.04
CA VAL A 44 -6.65 1.72 6.89
C VAL A 44 -6.28 2.15 8.32
N MET A 45 -5.53 3.24 8.49
CA MET A 45 -5.23 3.78 9.83
C MET A 45 -6.51 4.19 10.56
N VAL A 46 -7.42 4.89 9.88
CA VAL A 46 -8.73 5.28 10.43
C VAL A 46 -9.55 4.05 10.80
N GLU A 47 -9.61 3.05 9.93
CA GLU A 47 -10.32 1.79 10.17
C GLU A 47 -9.78 1.05 11.42
N ARG A 48 -8.44 0.93 11.55
CA ARG A 48 -7.79 0.33 12.73
C ARG A 48 -8.11 1.10 14.00
N GLN A 49 -8.03 2.43 13.95
CA GLN A 49 -8.33 3.30 15.08
C GLN A 49 -9.78 3.15 15.54
N VAL A 50 -10.74 3.23 14.60
CA VAL A 50 -12.17 3.08 14.90
C VAL A 50 -12.48 1.68 15.42
N SER A 51 -11.93 0.64 14.79
CA SER A 51 -12.08 -0.74 15.25
C SER A 51 -11.58 -0.93 16.67
N ALA A 52 -10.42 -0.38 17.02
CA ALA A 52 -9.90 -0.45 18.39
C ALA A 52 -10.85 0.21 19.41
N TRP A 53 -11.39 1.37 19.09
CA TRP A 53 -12.35 2.08 19.96
C TRP A 53 -13.65 1.28 20.14
N LEU A 54 -14.17 0.71 19.06
CA LEU A 54 -15.39 -0.12 19.12
C LEU A 54 -15.21 -1.38 19.97
N HIS A 55 -13.97 -1.90 20.09
CA HIS A 55 -13.62 -3.00 20.98
C HIS A 55 -13.14 -2.56 22.38
N GLY A 56 -13.36 -1.29 22.73
CA GLY A 56 -13.03 -0.74 24.05
C GLY A 56 -11.54 -0.44 24.29
N ASN A 57 -10.70 -0.53 23.26
CA ASN A 57 -9.28 -0.19 23.38
C ASN A 57 -9.04 1.29 23.04
N PHE A 58 -9.32 2.18 23.99
CA PHE A 58 -9.14 3.63 23.85
C PHE A 58 -7.67 4.09 23.94
N ARG A 59 -6.74 3.18 24.30
CA ARG A 59 -5.30 3.47 24.35
C ARG A 59 -4.60 3.19 23.03
N TYR A 60 -5.27 2.52 22.12
CA TYR A 60 -4.72 2.25 20.79
C TYR A 60 -4.59 3.55 19.99
N VAL A 61 -3.44 3.76 19.40
CA VAL A 61 -3.18 4.89 18.48
C VAL A 61 -2.55 4.34 17.22
N ALA A 62 -3.23 4.48 16.10
CA ALA A 62 -2.66 4.25 14.78
C ALA A 62 -1.74 5.45 14.49
N HIS A 63 -0.44 5.23 14.55
CA HIS A 63 0.56 6.30 14.47
C HIS A 63 1.44 6.16 13.24
N SER A 64 1.69 7.28 12.56
CA SER A 64 2.64 7.39 11.47
C SER A 64 3.37 8.73 11.57
N ASP A 65 4.70 8.68 11.54
CA ASP A 65 5.55 9.85 11.39
C ASP A 65 5.92 10.00 9.92
N TRP A 66 5.40 11.05 9.27
CA TRP A 66 5.71 11.31 7.87
C TRP A 66 7.16 11.72 7.68
N VAL A 67 7.84 11.04 6.74
CA VAL A 67 9.17 11.40 6.26
C VAL A 67 9.21 11.45 4.73
N ASN A 68 9.98 12.38 4.18
CA ASN A 68 10.19 12.44 2.73
C ASN A 68 11.16 11.35 2.27
N MET A 69 11.19 11.06 0.97
CA MET A 69 11.99 9.98 0.41
C MET A 69 13.50 10.14 0.69
N ASP A 70 14.01 11.36 0.68
CA ASP A 70 15.39 11.72 1.02
C ASP A 70 15.76 11.46 2.50
N GLN A 71 14.76 11.28 3.35
CA GLN A 71 14.90 10.92 4.77
C GLN A 71 14.70 9.40 5.01
N ILE A 72 14.54 8.62 3.97
CA ILE A 72 14.38 7.17 4.02
C ILE A 72 15.62 6.52 3.39
N SER A 73 16.16 5.50 4.05
CA SER A 73 17.26 4.73 3.49
C SER A 73 16.87 4.13 2.12
N PRO A 74 17.69 4.27 1.06
CA PRO A 74 17.43 3.66 -0.25
C PRO A 74 17.19 2.15 -0.16
N TRP A 75 17.80 1.49 0.83
CA TRP A 75 17.58 0.08 1.09
C TRP A 75 16.12 -0.25 1.41
N MET A 76 15.36 0.69 2.00
CA MET A 76 13.96 0.42 2.34
C MET A 76 13.05 0.40 1.11
N GLY A 77 13.21 1.40 0.23
CA GLY A 77 12.50 1.42 -1.05
C GLY A 77 12.82 0.17 -1.88
N LEU A 78 14.11 -0.15 -2.01
CA LEU A 78 14.55 -1.35 -2.73
C LEU A 78 14.01 -2.65 -2.11
N ALA A 79 13.99 -2.78 -0.78
CA ALA A 79 13.48 -3.97 -0.11
C ALA A 79 11.98 -4.18 -0.36
N VAL A 80 11.20 -3.10 -0.36
CA VAL A 80 9.77 -3.16 -0.68
C VAL A 80 9.55 -3.52 -2.14
N ILE A 81 10.27 -2.90 -3.07
CA ILE A 81 10.20 -3.25 -4.51
C ILE A 81 10.57 -4.72 -4.72
N ALA A 82 11.67 -5.17 -4.13
CA ALA A 82 12.13 -6.55 -4.22
C ALA A 82 11.14 -7.56 -3.63
N ALA A 83 10.39 -7.17 -2.59
CA ALA A 83 9.45 -8.04 -1.88
C ALA A 83 8.07 -8.12 -2.53
N GLU A 84 7.57 -6.99 -3.06
CA GLU A 84 6.17 -6.82 -3.45
C GLU A 84 5.97 -6.60 -4.95
N ASP A 85 6.92 -5.92 -5.64
CA ASP A 85 6.68 -5.45 -7.00
C ASP A 85 7.99 -5.12 -7.74
N GLN A 86 8.69 -6.14 -8.21
CA GLN A 86 10.03 -5.98 -8.82
C GLN A 86 10.03 -5.18 -10.13
N LYS A 87 8.88 -5.04 -10.77
CA LYS A 87 8.69 -4.26 -12.00
C LYS A 87 8.01 -2.90 -11.75
N PHE A 88 7.98 -2.46 -10.49
CA PHE A 88 7.32 -1.23 -10.09
C PHE A 88 7.66 -0.01 -10.97
N PRO A 89 8.92 0.22 -11.40
CA PRO A 89 9.24 1.34 -12.28
C PRO A 89 8.66 1.21 -13.70
N ASP A 90 8.43 -0.02 -14.17
CA ASP A 90 8.22 -0.32 -15.59
C ASP A 90 6.76 -0.42 -15.99
N HIS A 91 5.84 -0.56 -15.02
CA HIS A 91 4.40 -0.72 -15.32
C HIS A 91 3.57 0.50 -14.87
N TRP A 92 2.38 0.61 -15.42
CA TRP A 92 1.40 1.66 -15.11
C TRP A 92 0.35 1.15 -14.12
N GLY A 93 0.77 0.88 -12.88
CA GLY A 93 -0.08 0.46 -11.79
C GLY A 93 -0.48 -1.00 -11.78
N PHE A 94 -0.31 -1.73 -12.90
CA PHE A 94 -0.68 -3.13 -13.04
C PHE A 94 0.44 -3.93 -13.71
N ASP A 95 0.97 -4.95 -13.04
CA ASP A 95 1.84 -5.95 -13.66
C ASP A 95 0.99 -7.09 -14.24
N VAL A 96 0.58 -6.94 -15.50
CA VAL A 96 -0.28 -7.91 -16.20
C VAL A 96 0.37 -9.29 -16.24
N ALA A 97 1.68 -9.37 -16.48
CA ALA A 97 2.39 -10.64 -16.52
C ALA A 97 2.38 -11.36 -15.16
N SER A 98 2.55 -10.62 -14.06
CA SER A 98 2.44 -11.19 -12.70
C SER A 98 1.01 -11.59 -12.36
N ILE A 99 0.00 -10.88 -12.85
CA ILE A 99 -1.42 -11.24 -12.70
C ILE A 99 -1.70 -12.56 -13.40
N GLU A 100 -1.28 -12.72 -14.66
CA GLU A 100 -1.46 -13.96 -15.43
C GLU A 100 -0.75 -15.15 -14.77
N GLN A 101 0.49 -14.96 -14.30
CA GLN A 101 1.22 -15.99 -13.57
C GLN A 101 0.54 -16.38 -12.25
N ALA A 102 0.00 -15.39 -11.52
CA ALA A 102 -0.72 -15.67 -10.28
C ALA A 102 -2.02 -16.43 -10.53
N LEU A 103 -2.79 -16.07 -11.57
CA LEU A 103 -4.00 -16.80 -11.98
C LEU A 103 -3.67 -18.25 -12.32
N ALA A 104 -2.69 -18.49 -13.20
CA ALA A 104 -2.27 -19.85 -13.58
C ALA A 104 -1.73 -20.67 -12.40
N HIS A 105 -1.08 -20.02 -11.42
CA HIS A 105 -0.64 -20.69 -10.19
C HIS A 105 -1.82 -21.06 -9.30
N ASN A 106 -2.78 -20.16 -9.11
CA ASN A 106 -3.92 -20.34 -8.22
C ASN A 106 -4.89 -21.39 -8.75
N GLU A 107 -5.04 -21.51 -10.07
CA GLU A 107 -5.80 -22.61 -10.70
C GLU A 107 -5.20 -24.00 -10.41
N ARG A 108 -3.88 -24.08 -10.26
CA ARG A 108 -3.17 -25.34 -9.99
C ARG A 108 -3.03 -25.66 -8.49
N ASN A 109 -3.14 -24.63 -7.63
CA ASN A 109 -2.83 -24.73 -6.20
C ASN A 109 -3.86 -23.96 -5.36
N GLU A 110 -5.04 -24.53 -5.12
CA GLU A 110 -6.10 -23.90 -4.33
C GLU A 110 -5.68 -23.53 -2.89
N ASN A 111 -4.71 -24.26 -2.32
CA ASN A 111 -4.23 -24.05 -0.94
C ASN A 111 -3.12 -23.01 -0.79
N ARG A 112 -2.59 -22.45 -1.90
CA ARG A 112 -1.50 -21.44 -1.89
C ARG A 112 -1.79 -20.31 -2.85
N ILE A 113 -2.75 -19.47 -2.48
CA ILE A 113 -3.13 -18.29 -3.27
C ILE A 113 -1.96 -17.33 -3.32
N ARG A 114 -1.47 -17.05 -4.54
CA ARG A 114 -0.47 -16.03 -4.82
C ARG A 114 -1.19 -14.71 -5.15
N GLY A 115 -0.83 -13.65 -4.44
CA GLY A 115 -1.25 -12.29 -4.76
C GLY A 115 -0.38 -11.69 -5.88
N ALA A 116 -0.96 -10.80 -6.68
CA ALA A 116 -0.28 -10.05 -7.73
C ALA A 116 -0.62 -8.56 -7.66
N SER A 117 -0.89 -8.05 -6.45
CA SER A 117 -1.17 -6.62 -6.26
C SER A 117 0.14 -5.83 -6.24
N THR A 118 0.21 -4.78 -7.03
CA THR A 118 1.36 -3.88 -7.14
C THR A 118 1.45 -2.91 -5.97
N ILE A 119 2.59 -2.23 -5.81
CA ILE A 119 2.77 -1.13 -4.83
C ILE A 119 1.73 -0.04 -5.07
N SER A 120 1.46 0.33 -6.32
CA SER A 120 0.45 1.34 -6.67
C SER A 120 -0.96 0.93 -6.24
N GLN A 121 -1.36 -0.33 -6.49
CA GLN A 121 -2.64 -0.86 -6.04
C GLN A 121 -2.77 -0.89 -4.52
N GLN A 122 -1.71 -1.30 -3.83
CA GLN A 122 -1.68 -1.29 -2.36
C GLN A 122 -1.75 0.14 -1.80
N THR A 123 -1.06 1.11 -2.43
CA THR A 123 -1.12 2.52 -2.05
C THR A 123 -2.54 3.07 -2.21
N ALA A 124 -3.16 2.87 -3.38
CA ALA A 124 -4.53 3.31 -3.64
C ALA A 124 -5.52 2.70 -2.64
N LYS A 125 -5.42 1.39 -2.40
CA LYS A 125 -6.26 0.69 -1.43
C LYS A 125 -6.09 1.25 -0.02
N ASN A 126 -4.87 1.27 0.48
CA ASN A 126 -4.60 1.63 1.87
C ASN A 126 -4.92 3.10 2.17
N LEU A 127 -4.71 3.98 1.19
CA LEU A 127 -4.96 5.41 1.35
C LEU A 127 -6.45 5.77 1.30
N PHE A 128 -7.21 5.18 0.39
CA PHE A 128 -8.55 5.66 0.03
C PHE A 128 -9.69 4.69 0.32
N LEU A 129 -9.39 3.40 0.58
CA LEU A 129 -10.41 2.36 0.70
C LEU A 129 -10.27 1.59 2.03
N TRP A 130 -11.39 0.97 2.39
CA TRP A 130 -11.47 0.09 3.57
C TRP A 130 -10.88 -1.29 3.33
N ASP A 131 -10.55 -1.99 4.39
CA ASP A 131 -10.16 -3.40 4.31
C ASP A 131 -11.39 -4.28 4.00
N GLY A 132 -11.20 -5.39 3.31
CA GLY A 132 -12.26 -6.31 2.93
C GLY A 132 -12.12 -6.85 1.51
N ARG A 133 -12.97 -7.83 1.16
CA ARG A 133 -12.94 -8.49 -0.15
C ARG A 133 -14.28 -8.30 -0.84
N SER A 134 -14.34 -7.42 -1.83
CA SER A 134 -15.49 -7.30 -2.74
C SER A 134 -15.05 -6.87 -4.13
N TRP A 135 -15.79 -7.28 -5.15
CA TRP A 135 -15.52 -6.89 -6.54
C TRP A 135 -15.70 -5.39 -6.76
N VAL A 136 -16.67 -4.77 -6.08
CA VAL A 136 -16.89 -3.31 -6.13
C VAL A 136 -15.65 -2.57 -5.61
N ARG A 137 -15.15 -2.96 -4.42
CA ARG A 137 -13.94 -2.38 -3.87
C ARG A 137 -12.74 -2.58 -4.80
N LYS A 138 -12.61 -3.76 -5.42
CA LYS A 138 -11.50 -4.03 -6.36
C LYS A 138 -11.61 -3.17 -7.63
N GLY A 139 -12.82 -2.89 -8.11
CA GLY A 139 -13.04 -1.94 -9.21
C GLY A 139 -12.67 -0.51 -8.84
N LEU A 140 -13.03 -0.05 -7.63
CA LEU A 140 -12.63 1.25 -7.11
C LEU A 140 -11.10 1.35 -6.93
N GLU A 141 -10.46 0.32 -6.39
CA GLU A 141 -9.01 0.23 -6.26
C GLU A 141 -8.33 0.39 -7.63
N ALA A 142 -8.84 -0.29 -8.67
CA ALA A 142 -8.28 -0.17 -10.01
C ALA A 142 -8.41 1.26 -10.57
N GLY A 143 -9.57 1.89 -10.42
CA GLY A 143 -9.79 3.28 -10.85
C GLY A 143 -8.88 4.27 -10.11
N LEU A 144 -8.74 4.13 -8.79
CA LEU A 144 -7.86 4.96 -7.97
C LEU A 144 -6.38 4.72 -8.30
N THR A 145 -5.99 3.49 -8.61
CA THR A 145 -4.64 3.14 -9.07
C THR A 145 -4.28 3.89 -10.34
N LEU A 146 -5.18 3.90 -11.33
CA LEU A 146 -5.00 4.69 -12.56
C LEU A 146 -4.91 6.20 -12.24
N GLY A 147 -5.73 6.67 -11.31
CA GLY A 147 -5.71 8.07 -10.88
C GLY A 147 -4.36 8.49 -10.28
N ILE A 148 -3.80 7.71 -9.34
CA ILE A 148 -2.49 8.03 -8.76
C ILE A 148 -1.35 7.87 -9.77
N GLU A 149 -1.36 6.87 -10.63
CA GLU A 149 -0.33 6.69 -11.67
C GLU A 149 -0.34 7.82 -12.71
N THR A 150 -1.52 8.42 -12.97
CA THR A 150 -1.64 9.55 -13.89
C THR A 150 -1.08 10.85 -13.33
N VAL A 151 -1.20 11.04 -12.00
CA VAL A 151 -0.90 12.34 -11.36
C VAL A 151 0.43 12.30 -10.59
N TRP A 152 0.82 11.14 -10.03
CA TRP A 152 1.99 11.02 -9.17
C TRP A 152 3.17 10.37 -9.90
N SER A 153 4.39 10.80 -9.57
CA SER A 153 5.60 10.07 -9.97
C SER A 153 5.71 8.74 -9.21
N LYS A 154 6.46 7.79 -9.75
CA LYS A 154 6.79 6.53 -9.06
C LYS A 154 7.44 6.76 -7.70
N LYS A 155 8.36 7.72 -7.62
CA LYS A 155 8.96 8.17 -6.36
C LYS A 155 7.88 8.61 -5.36
N ARG A 156 6.88 9.39 -5.80
CA ARG A 156 5.78 9.83 -4.91
C ARG A 156 4.92 8.66 -4.45
N ILE A 157 4.55 7.75 -5.33
CA ILE A 157 3.77 6.55 -4.97
C ILE A 157 4.52 5.74 -3.92
N LEU A 158 5.81 5.48 -4.13
CA LEU A 158 6.65 4.75 -3.19
C LEU A 158 6.79 5.48 -1.85
N THR A 159 6.98 6.81 -1.87
CA THR A 159 7.05 7.62 -0.65
C THR A 159 5.78 7.49 0.17
N VAL A 160 4.60 7.64 -0.47
CA VAL A 160 3.31 7.50 0.22
C VAL A 160 3.15 6.08 0.75
N TYR A 161 3.45 5.06 -0.06
CA TYR A 161 3.39 3.67 0.37
C TYR A 161 4.20 3.43 1.65
N LEU A 162 5.46 3.87 1.67
CA LEU A 162 6.37 3.69 2.81
C LEU A 162 5.90 4.41 4.08
N ASN A 163 5.12 5.49 3.94
CA ASN A 163 4.59 6.24 5.06
C ASN A 163 3.24 5.72 5.59
N ILE A 164 2.47 4.95 4.79
CA ILE A 164 1.15 4.45 5.19
C ILE A 164 1.07 2.93 5.37
N ALA A 165 2.12 2.19 5.00
CA ALA A 165 2.17 0.74 5.18
C ALA A 165 2.18 0.38 6.67
N GLU A 166 1.45 -0.68 7.04
CA GLU A 166 1.45 -1.23 8.39
C GLU A 166 2.63 -2.21 8.55
N PHE A 167 3.47 -2.01 9.57
CA PHE A 167 4.62 -2.86 9.89
C PHE A 167 4.43 -3.65 11.19
N GLY A 168 3.33 -3.46 11.86
CA GLY A 168 2.94 -4.13 13.09
C GLY A 168 1.67 -3.49 13.64
N ASP A 169 1.13 -4.05 14.70
CA ASP A 169 -0.10 -3.58 15.32
C ASP A 169 0.01 -2.11 15.76
N GLY A 170 -0.71 -1.21 15.08
CA GLY A 170 -0.68 0.23 15.29
C GLY A 170 0.59 0.95 14.80
N VAL A 171 1.52 0.25 14.15
CA VAL A 171 2.77 0.84 13.65
C VAL A 171 2.65 1.06 12.15
N PHE A 172 2.40 2.28 11.76
CA PHE A 172 2.28 2.70 10.37
C PHE A 172 3.45 3.58 9.95
N GLY A 173 3.91 3.38 8.73
CA GLY A 173 5.02 4.13 8.16
C GLY A 173 6.39 3.64 8.62
N VAL A 174 7.36 3.86 7.73
CA VAL A 174 8.72 3.37 7.89
C VAL A 174 9.46 4.06 9.04
N GLU A 175 9.20 5.33 9.30
CA GLU A 175 9.87 6.06 10.40
C GLU A 175 9.42 5.50 11.76
N ALA A 176 8.10 5.38 11.97
CA ALA A 176 7.56 4.78 13.20
C ALA A 176 8.07 3.33 13.39
N ALA A 177 8.18 2.56 12.30
CA ALA A 177 8.72 1.20 12.34
C ALA A 177 10.22 1.17 12.70
N ALA A 178 11.02 2.07 12.11
CA ALA A 178 12.45 2.17 12.38
C ALA A 178 12.73 2.56 13.85
N GLN A 179 11.98 3.54 14.35
CA GLN A 179 12.07 3.95 15.76
C GLN A 179 11.63 2.83 16.71
N ARG A 180 10.48 2.19 16.40
CA ARG A 180 9.89 1.15 17.24
C ARG A 180 10.78 -0.09 17.38
N TYR A 181 11.36 -0.55 16.27
CA TYR A 181 12.05 -1.85 16.23
C TYR A 181 13.57 -1.75 16.28
N PHE A 182 14.13 -0.62 15.83
CA PHE A 182 15.59 -0.48 15.72
C PHE A 182 16.14 0.76 16.45
N HIS A 183 15.28 1.58 17.05
CA HIS A 183 15.65 2.78 17.83
C HIS A 183 16.53 3.76 17.05
N LYS A 184 16.20 3.96 15.78
CA LYS A 184 16.91 4.87 14.87
C LYS A 184 16.00 5.40 13.77
N PRO A 185 16.37 6.52 13.11
CA PRO A 185 15.57 7.08 12.02
C PRO A 185 15.60 6.16 10.79
N ALA A 186 14.55 6.26 9.95
CA ALA A 186 14.40 5.50 8.71
C ALA A 186 15.56 5.68 7.74
N SER A 187 16.22 6.85 7.74
CA SER A 187 17.41 7.14 6.93
C SER A 187 18.64 6.27 7.28
N LYS A 188 18.66 5.66 8.47
CA LYS A 188 19.76 4.82 8.95
C LYS A 188 19.44 3.33 8.90
N LEU A 189 18.33 2.93 8.31
CA LEU A 189 18.01 1.51 8.12
C LEU A 189 19.09 0.84 7.26
N THR A 190 19.63 -0.25 7.77
CA THR A 190 20.55 -1.11 7.01
C THR A 190 19.78 -1.97 6.02
N ARG A 191 20.47 -2.53 5.03
CA ARG A 191 19.90 -3.46 4.06
C ARG A 191 19.18 -4.65 4.72
N SER A 192 19.74 -5.19 5.79
CA SER A 192 19.14 -6.34 6.53
C SER A 192 17.88 -5.95 7.28
N GLU A 193 17.85 -4.77 7.92
CA GLU A 193 16.68 -4.28 8.65
C GLU A 193 15.55 -3.91 7.69
N ALA A 194 15.86 -3.24 6.57
CA ALA A 194 14.92 -2.95 5.50
C ALA A 194 14.26 -4.23 4.96
N ALA A 195 15.06 -5.26 4.67
CA ALA A 195 14.54 -6.56 4.24
C ALA A 195 13.68 -7.25 5.31
N LEU A 196 13.97 -7.06 6.60
CA LEU A 196 13.15 -7.59 7.69
C LEU A 196 11.80 -6.87 7.79
N LEU A 197 11.78 -5.54 7.67
CA LEU A 197 10.54 -4.76 7.59
C LEU A 197 9.69 -5.17 6.38
N ALA A 198 10.29 -5.30 5.20
CA ALA A 198 9.58 -5.76 4.02
C ALA A 198 9.04 -7.20 4.15
N ALA A 199 9.71 -8.05 4.93
CA ALA A 199 9.29 -9.45 5.13
C ALA A 199 7.98 -9.58 5.93
N VAL A 200 7.58 -8.59 6.73
CA VAL A 200 6.34 -8.64 7.52
C VAL A 200 5.12 -8.03 6.83
N LEU A 201 5.31 -7.26 5.75
CA LEU A 201 4.25 -6.55 5.04
C LEU A 201 3.05 -7.44 4.63
N PRO A 202 3.20 -8.69 4.19
CA PRO A 202 2.04 -9.51 3.81
C PRO A 202 1.05 -9.77 4.93
N ASN A 203 1.48 -9.75 6.19
CA ASN A 203 0.61 -9.90 7.35
C ASN A 203 1.28 -9.31 8.61
N PRO A 204 1.28 -7.98 8.78
CA PRO A 204 2.00 -7.30 9.86
C PRO A 204 1.43 -7.59 11.25
N LEU A 205 0.16 -7.98 11.34
CA LEU A 205 -0.43 -8.39 12.62
C LEU A 205 0.05 -9.76 13.09
N ARG A 206 0.39 -10.65 12.17
CA ARG A 206 0.88 -12.01 12.45
C ARG A 206 2.40 -12.10 12.48
N PHE A 207 3.07 -11.47 11.51
CA PHE A 207 4.53 -11.49 11.38
C PHE A 207 5.14 -10.41 12.25
N LYS A 208 6.09 -10.78 13.11
CA LYS A 208 6.66 -9.86 14.09
C LYS A 208 8.10 -9.52 13.73
N VAL A 209 8.41 -8.24 13.64
CA VAL A 209 9.79 -7.73 13.44
C VAL A 209 10.64 -8.00 14.69
N SER A 210 10.09 -7.80 15.89
CA SER A 210 10.78 -7.99 17.17
C SER A 210 11.07 -9.45 17.51
N ALA A 211 10.30 -10.40 16.94
CA ALA A 211 10.47 -11.84 17.16
C ALA A 211 10.23 -12.60 15.87
N PRO A 212 11.10 -12.47 14.85
CA PRO A 212 10.90 -13.03 13.54
C PRO A 212 10.95 -14.57 13.57
N SER A 213 9.86 -15.17 13.09
CA SER A 213 9.76 -16.63 12.94
C SER A 213 10.71 -17.16 11.86
N GLY A 214 10.87 -18.48 11.78
CA GLY A 214 11.64 -19.13 10.71
C GLY A 214 11.16 -18.72 9.31
N TYR A 215 9.84 -18.59 9.12
CA TYR A 215 9.27 -18.09 7.87
C TYR A 215 9.70 -16.65 7.57
N VAL A 216 9.60 -15.75 8.53
CA VAL A 216 9.99 -14.33 8.34
C VAL A 216 11.49 -14.22 8.02
N ARG A 217 12.35 -15.00 8.70
CA ARG A 217 13.79 -15.04 8.40
C ARG A 217 14.09 -15.58 7.01
N SER A 218 13.40 -16.64 6.60
CA SER A 218 13.56 -17.21 5.25
C SER A 218 13.11 -16.20 4.17
N ARG A 219 12.00 -15.46 4.41
CA ARG A 219 11.52 -14.40 3.53
C ARG A 219 12.50 -13.23 3.49
N GLN A 220 13.03 -12.79 4.63
CA GLN A 220 14.08 -11.76 4.70
C GLN A 220 15.30 -12.15 3.86
N ALA A 221 15.80 -13.36 4.02
CA ALA A 221 16.93 -13.86 3.23
C ALA A 221 16.62 -13.91 1.72
N TRP A 222 15.39 -14.27 1.36
CA TRP A 222 14.95 -14.21 -0.04
C TRP A 222 14.92 -12.78 -0.56
N ILE A 223 14.35 -11.82 0.21
CA ILE A 223 14.32 -10.39 -0.16
C ILE A 223 15.74 -9.85 -0.36
N LEU A 224 16.67 -10.16 0.52
CA LEU A 224 18.07 -9.75 0.39
C LEU A 224 18.71 -10.24 -0.91
N ARG A 225 18.39 -11.46 -1.35
CA ARG A 225 18.85 -11.97 -2.65
C ARG A 225 18.21 -11.21 -3.82
N GLN A 226 16.89 -10.91 -3.73
CA GLN A 226 16.22 -10.14 -4.77
C GLN A 226 16.76 -8.70 -4.87
N MET A 227 17.03 -8.04 -3.75
CA MET A 227 17.66 -6.72 -3.72
C MET A 227 19.02 -6.72 -4.42
N TYR A 228 19.80 -7.79 -4.22
CA TYR A 228 21.08 -7.96 -4.91
C TYR A 228 20.90 -8.16 -6.42
N GLN A 229 19.95 -9.01 -6.84
CA GLN A 229 19.66 -9.30 -8.24
C GLN A 229 19.13 -8.09 -9.01
N LEU A 230 18.40 -7.19 -8.33
CA LEU A 230 17.94 -5.92 -8.91
C LEU A 230 19.07 -4.90 -9.09
N GLY A 231 20.26 -5.12 -8.52
CA GLY A 231 21.41 -4.22 -8.67
C GLY A 231 21.71 -3.33 -7.46
N GLY A 232 21.06 -3.57 -6.31
CA GLY A 232 21.32 -2.82 -5.08
C GLY A 232 20.90 -1.35 -5.17
N GLU A 233 21.66 -0.45 -4.53
CA GLU A 233 21.33 1.00 -4.52
C GLU A 233 21.31 1.63 -5.91
N SER A 234 22.10 1.13 -6.85
CA SER A 234 22.13 1.66 -8.22
C SER A 234 20.78 1.52 -8.92
N PHE A 235 19.96 0.54 -8.56
CA PHE A 235 18.60 0.41 -9.07
C PHE A 235 17.72 1.61 -8.70
N MET A 236 17.79 2.07 -7.45
CA MET A 236 17.01 3.21 -6.98
C MET A 236 17.40 4.50 -7.73
N GLN A 237 18.70 4.73 -7.91
CA GLN A 237 19.23 5.88 -8.64
C GLN A 237 18.86 5.84 -10.14
N GLN A 238 19.03 4.70 -10.80
CA GLN A 238 18.70 4.53 -12.21
C GLN A 238 17.23 4.82 -12.53
N HIS A 239 16.34 4.50 -11.61
CA HIS A 239 14.89 4.74 -11.75
C HIS A 239 14.40 6.00 -11.06
N GLN A 240 15.29 6.84 -10.50
CA GLN A 240 14.98 8.11 -9.83
C GLN A 240 13.98 7.93 -8.66
N LEU A 241 14.18 6.87 -7.85
CA LEU A 241 13.29 6.47 -6.76
C LEU A 241 13.84 6.83 -5.37
N ASP A 242 15.09 7.28 -5.26
CA ASP A 242 15.78 7.69 -4.04
C ASP A 242 15.61 9.17 -3.67
#